data_aa6dd4dda3aee85740ab43deb0b78c40
#
_entry.id   aa6dd4dda3aee85740ab43deb0b78c40
#
_cell.length_a   1.000
_cell.length_b   1.000
_cell.length_c   1.000
_cell.angle_alpha   90.00
_cell.angle_beta   90.00
_cell.angle_gamma   90.00
#
_symmetry.space_group_name_H-M   'P 1'
#
loop_
_entity.id
_entity.type
_entity.pdbx_description
1 polymer ?
#
loop_
_entity_poly.entity_id
_entity_poly.type
_entity_poly.pdbx_seq_one_letter_code
_entity_poly.pdbx_strand_id
1 'polypeptide(L)'
;FNDPHYGKDHPEDCISSPVSSRLWPSAFSRGAWEYNVALSKQAIDDMGFNEIQFDYVRFPEDAYNMSQNSSTDFKNKYNEEKAEAVQNFLYYAADQIHKENVYLSVDVFGECSGTYVTSYGQYWPAISNIVDVISSMPYTDHFGRNVDTWSNAYQTVNNWAKGAAERQKEIPTPAVARTWITAYDTPYWNPTVTYDATKISDQARALSNAGLKGGFITWNSSSNINKYNQIKSAFSKDY
;
A
#
# COMPACT_ATOMS: atom_id res chain seq x y z
N PHE A 1 3.38 -3.31 -10.14
CA PHE A 1 4.37 -2.59 -10.95
C PHE A 1 3.68 -1.93 -12.12
N ASN A 2 3.61 -0.63 -12.12
CA ASN A 2 2.96 0.14 -13.19
C ASN A 2 4.03 0.91 -13.98
N ASP A 3 5.17 0.27 -14.22
CA ASP A 3 6.18 0.83 -15.12
C ASP A 3 5.84 0.46 -16.56
N PRO A 4 5.37 1.43 -17.36
CA PRO A 4 5.05 1.18 -18.77
C PRO A 4 6.28 0.85 -19.61
N HIS A 5 7.48 1.17 -19.16
CA HIS A 5 8.72 0.86 -19.89
C HIS A 5 9.05 -0.62 -19.74
N TYR A 6 9.14 -1.14 -18.50
CA TYR A 6 9.40 -2.56 -18.28
C TYR A 6 8.38 -3.44 -19.02
N GLY A 7 7.09 -3.15 -18.85
CA GLY A 7 6.04 -3.95 -19.47
C GLY A 7 6.06 -3.93 -21.01
N LYS A 8 6.54 -2.87 -21.63
CA LYS A 8 6.73 -2.79 -23.11
C LYS A 8 7.92 -3.60 -23.57
N ASP A 9 9.01 -3.56 -22.82
CA ASP A 9 10.25 -4.25 -23.16
C ASP A 9 10.18 -5.74 -22.82
N HIS A 10 9.34 -6.11 -21.84
CA HIS A 10 9.14 -7.47 -21.31
C HIS A 10 7.67 -7.90 -21.29
N PRO A 11 6.97 -7.92 -22.44
CA PRO A 11 5.56 -8.32 -22.48
C PRO A 11 5.33 -9.77 -22.05
N GLU A 12 6.34 -10.63 -22.15
CA GLU A 12 6.32 -12.02 -21.67
C GLU A 12 6.12 -12.13 -20.15
N ASP A 13 6.51 -11.11 -19.40
CA ASP A 13 6.36 -11.02 -17.95
C ASP A 13 5.04 -10.38 -17.51
N CYS A 14 4.29 -9.79 -18.44
CA CYS A 14 3.03 -9.16 -18.14
C CYS A 14 1.87 -10.14 -18.12
N ILE A 15 0.93 -9.92 -17.18
CA ILE A 15 -0.33 -10.65 -17.13
C ILE A 15 -1.08 -10.43 -18.44
N SER A 16 -1.53 -11.52 -19.05
CA SER A 16 -2.38 -11.50 -20.23
C SER A 16 -3.80 -11.89 -19.84
N SER A 17 -4.76 -11.00 -20.07
CA SER A 17 -6.16 -11.28 -19.72
C SER A 17 -7.11 -10.59 -20.69
N PRO A 18 -8.18 -11.28 -21.13
CA PRO A 18 -9.20 -10.68 -21.99
C PRO A 18 -10.06 -9.64 -21.25
N VAL A 19 -10.00 -9.60 -19.92
CA VAL A 19 -10.76 -8.64 -19.10
C VAL A 19 -9.95 -7.41 -18.71
N SER A 20 -8.67 -7.34 -19.10
CA SER A 20 -7.80 -6.18 -18.82
C SER A 20 -6.78 -5.99 -19.94
N SER A 21 -6.69 -4.77 -20.47
CA SER A 21 -5.68 -4.38 -21.46
C SER A 21 -4.44 -3.72 -20.84
N ARG A 22 -4.36 -3.65 -19.51
CA ARG A 22 -3.22 -3.02 -18.83
C ARG A 22 -1.98 -3.88 -18.93
N LEU A 23 -0.85 -3.26 -19.28
CA LEU A 23 0.46 -3.87 -19.11
C LEU A 23 0.80 -3.91 -17.61
N TRP A 24 0.58 -5.08 -17.01
CA TRP A 24 0.84 -5.29 -15.59
C TRP A 24 1.86 -6.42 -15.43
N PRO A 25 3.13 -6.08 -15.12
CA PRO A 25 4.12 -7.10 -14.82
C PRO A 25 3.64 -7.98 -13.67
N SER A 26 3.72 -9.29 -13.87
CA SER A 26 3.23 -10.23 -12.89
C SER A 26 4.10 -10.24 -11.64
N ALA A 27 3.49 -10.33 -10.45
CA ALA A 27 4.24 -10.58 -9.23
C ALA A 27 4.91 -11.98 -9.21
N PHE A 28 4.58 -12.87 -10.14
CA PHE A 28 5.32 -14.12 -10.33
C PHE A 28 6.61 -13.96 -11.15
N SER A 29 6.83 -12.79 -11.81
CA SER A 29 8.02 -12.58 -12.65
C SER A 29 9.23 -12.19 -11.82
N ARG A 30 10.27 -13.02 -11.84
CA ARG A 30 11.55 -12.72 -11.19
C ARG A 30 12.29 -11.57 -11.89
N GLY A 31 12.16 -11.43 -13.21
CA GLY A 31 12.70 -10.31 -13.96
C GLY A 31 12.11 -8.96 -13.51
N ALA A 32 10.79 -8.92 -13.24
CA ALA A 32 10.16 -7.73 -12.68
C ALA A 32 10.66 -7.40 -11.26
N TRP A 33 10.97 -8.41 -10.44
CA TRP A 33 11.57 -8.21 -9.13
C TRP A 33 12.96 -7.59 -9.21
N GLU A 34 13.83 -8.19 -10.03
CA GLU A 34 15.20 -7.75 -10.26
C GLU A 34 15.24 -6.30 -10.78
N TYR A 35 14.38 -5.98 -11.73
CA TYR A 35 14.27 -4.62 -12.28
C TYR A 35 13.92 -3.59 -11.20
N ASN A 36 12.89 -3.84 -10.40
CA ASN A 36 12.46 -2.90 -9.36
C ASN A 36 13.48 -2.74 -8.24
N VAL A 37 14.15 -3.82 -7.86
CA VAL A 37 15.24 -3.77 -6.87
C VAL A 37 16.46 -3.04 -7.43
N ALA A 38 16.80 -3.23 -8.70
CA ALA A 38 17.89 -2.49 -9.35
C ALA A 38 17.64 -0.99 -9.39
N LEU A 39 16.40 -0.57 -9.73
CA LEU A 39 15.99 0.85 -9.66
C LEU A 39 16.10 1.40 -8.23
N SER A 40 15.73 0.60 -7.23
CA SER A 40 15.83 0.99 -5.83
C SER A 40 17.27 1.21 -5.40
N LYS A 41 18.19 0.31 -5.80
CA LYS A 41 19.62 0.47 -5.52
C LYS A 41 20.21 1.70 -6.22
N GLN A 42 19.83 1.95 -7.46
CA GLN A 42 20.22 3.18 -8.15
C GLN A 42 19.74 4.43 -7.41
N ALA A 43 18.50 4.42 -6.91
CA ALA A 43 17.98 5.55 -6.14
C ALA A 43 18.73 5.75 -4.80
N ILE A 44 19.15 4.68 -4.15
CA ILE A 44 20.00 4.74 -2.96
C ILE A 44 21.36 5.37 -3.31
N ASP A 45 22.01 4.87 -4.34
CA ASP A 45 23.35 5.30 -4.75
C ASP A 45 23.37 6.75 -5.25
N ASP A 46 22.43 7.13 -6.10
CA ASP A 46 22.38 8.43 -6.75
C ASP A 46 21.79 9.54 -5.86
N MET A 47 20.88 9.20 -4.95
CA MET A 47 20.07 10.17 -4.18
C MET A 47 20.27 10.07 -2.66
N GLY A 48 20.90 9.00 -2.16
CA GLY A 48 21.18 8.82 -0.74
C GLY A 48 19.95 8.54 0.10
N PHE A 49 18.92 7.87 -0.44
CA PHE A 49 17.76 7.47 0.34
C PHE A 49 18.14 6.44 1.41
N ASN A 50 17.57 6.57 2.58
CA ASN A 50 17.74 5.65 3.71
C ASN A 50 16.53 4.73 3.95
N GLU A 51 15.51 4.86 3.11
CA GLU A 51 14.33 3.99 3.06
C GLU A 51 13.81 3.90 1.63
N ILE A 52 13.49 2.69 1.20
CA ILE A 52 12.81 2.41 -0.07
C ILE A 52 11.41 1.91 0.25
N GLN A 53 10.40 2.57 -0.33
CA GLN A 53 9.01 2.18 -0.20
C GLN A 53 8.47 1.67 -1.53
N PHE A 54 8.06 0.41 -1.57
CA PHE A 54 7.42 -0.17 -2.74
C PHE A 54 5.91 0.05 -2.68
N ASP A 55 5.34 0.56 -3.77
CA ASP A 55 3.90 0.62 -3.99
C ASP A 55 3.46 -0.44 -5.00
N TYR A 56 2.16 -0.75 -5.05
CA TYR A 56 1.57 -1.74 -5.96
C TYR A 56 2.18 -3.15 -5.85
N VAL A 57 2.67 -3.54 -4.68
CA VAL A 57 3.16 -4.91 -4.42
C VAL A 57 1.97 -5.84 -4.26
N ARG A 58 1.36 -6.17 -5.38
CA ARG A 58 0.13 -6.95 -5.47
C ARG A 58 -0.21 -7.32 -6.91
N PHE A 59 -1.15 -8.22 -7.09
CA PHE A 59 -1.83 -8.40 -8.36
C PHE A 59 -2.88 -7.29 -8.61
N PRO A 60 -3.46 -7.19 -9.82
CA PRO A 60 -4.53 -6.24 -10.11
C PRO A 60 -5.71 -6.37 -9.13
N GLU A 61 -6.43 -5.28 -8.89
CA GLU A 61 -7.61 -5.27 -8.00
C GLU A 61 -8.70 -6.25 -8.46
N ASP A 62 -8.83 -6.41 -9.78
CA ASP A 62 -9.75 -7.34 -10.42
C ASP A 62 -9.21 -8.77 -10.59
N ALA A 63 -8.11 -9.10 -9.89
CA ALA A 63 -7.47 -10.42 -9.95
C ALA A 63 -8.43 -11.58 -9.66
N TYR A 64 -9.46 -11.35 -8.82
CA TYR A 64 -10.51 -12.36 -8.61
C TYR A 64 -11.26 -12.67 -9.91
N ASN A 65 -11.80 -11.65 -10.58
CA ASN A 65 -12.54 -11.83 -11.83
C ASN A 65 -11.63 -12.37 -12.94
N MET A 66 -10.39 -11.91 -13.00
CA MET A 66 -9.38 -12.43 -13.91
C MET A 66 -9.13 -13.93 -13.69
N SER A 67 -9.09 -14.40 -12.42
CA SER A 67 -8.90 -15.80 -12.07
C SER A 67 -10.10 -16.69 -12.46
N GLN A 68 -11.30 -16.12 -12.59
CA GLN A 68 -12.47 -16.86 -13.07
C GLN A 68 -12.47 -17.06 -14.59
N ASN A 69 -11.59 -16.39 -15.32
CA ASN A 69 -11.46 -16.50 -16.76
C ASN A 69 -10.29 -17.43 -17.11
N SER A 70 -10.59 -18.58 -17.68
CA SER A 70 -9.58 -19.59 -18.04
C SER A 70 -8.57 -19.13 -19.09
N SER A 71 -8.85 -18.04 -19.81
CA SER A 71 -7.93 -17.44 -20.78
C SER A 71 -6.98 -16.43 -20.16
N THR A 72 -7.07 -16.16 -18.85
CA THR A 72 -6.11 -15.31 -18.16
C THR A 72 -4.83 -16.08 -17.85
N ASP A 73 -3.71 -15.55 -18.32
CA ASP A 73 -2.38 -16.04 -17.98
C ASP A 73 -1.67 -15.07 -17.02
N PHE A 74 -1.54 -15.46 -15.78
CA PHE A 74 -0.82 -14.71 -14.74
C PHE A 74 0.70 -14.85 -14.81
N LYS A 75 1.25 -15.62 -15.76
CA LYS A 75 2.69 -15.91 -15.91
C LYS A 75 3.29 -16.66 -14.72
N ASN A 76 2.51 -17.52 -14.09
CA ASN A 76 2.91 -18.31 -12.92
C ASN A 76 3.80 -19.50 -13.32
N LYS A 77 5.07 -19.24 -13.58
CA LYS A 77 6.07 -20.26 -13.94
C LYS A 77 6.51 -21.14 -12.77
N TYR A 78 6.27 -20.68 -11.54
CA TYR A 78 6.78 -21.32 -10.32
C TYR A 78 5.71 -22.07 -9.53
N ASN A 79 4.47 -22.04 -9.99
CA ASN A 79 3.32 -22.67 -9.34
C ASN A 79 3.13 -22.19 -7.88
N GLU A 80 3.24 -20.89 -7.67
CA GLU A 80 3.06 -20.22 -6.38
C GLU A 80 1.64 -19.69 -6.24
N GLU A 81 1.17 -19.58 -5.01
CA GLU A 81 -0.02 -18.80 -4.71
C GLU A 81 0.29 -17.28 -4.82
N LYS A 82 -0.73 -16.46 -5.09
CA LYS A 82 -0.53 -15.01 -5.26
C LYS A 82 0.11 -14.35 -4.01
N ALA A 83 -0.35 -14.74 -2.81
CA ALA A 83 0.22 -14.22 -1.58
C ALA A 83 1.64 -14.71 -1.34
N GLU A 84 1.95 -15.93 -1.72
CA GLU A 84 3.29 -16.48 -1.67
C GLU A 84 4.24 -15.70 -2.58
N ALA A 85 3.83 -15.38 -3.80
CA ALA A 85 4.65 -14.59 -4.72
C ALA A 85 4.93 -13.17 -4.18
N VAL A 86 3.91 -12.50 -3.60
CA VAL A 86 4.07 -11.20 -2.95
C VAL A 86 5.06 -11.29 -1.79
N GLN A 87 4.93 -12.32 -0.96
CA GLN A 87 5.81 -12.56 0.18
C GLN A 87 7.25 -12.84 -0.28
N ASN A 88 7.42 -13.70 -1.28
CA ASN A 88 8.73 -14.06 -1.82
C ASN A 88 9.44 -12.85 -2.46
N PHE A 89 8.69 -11.98 -3.15
CA PHE A 89 9.23 -10.70 -3.61
C PHE A 89 9.77 -9.86 -2.46
N LEU A 90 9.01 -9.74 -1.38
CA LEU A 90 9.44 -8.93 -0.22
C LEU A 90 10.65 -9.54 0.50
N TYR A 91 10.76 -10.86 0.60
CA TYR A 91 11.97 -11.51 1.07
C TYR A 91 13.19 -11.19 0.20
N TYR A 92 13.02 -11.28 -1.13
CA TYR A 92 14.07 -10.93 -2.07
C TYR A 92 14.47 -9.45 -1.94
N ALA A 93 13.49 -8.55 -1.89
CA ALA A 93 13.72 -7.12 -1.75
C ALA A 93 14.43 -6.80 -0.41
N ALA A 94 13.97 -7.37 0.70
CA ALA A 94 14.58 -7.17 2.01
C ALA A 94 16.05 -7.63 2.02
N ASP A 95 16.35 -8.83 1.49
CA ASP A 95 17.72 -9.33 1.39
C ASP A 95 18.63 -8.38 0.59
N GLN A 96 18.11 -7.76 -0.44
CA GLN A 96 18.89 -6.87 -1.31
C GLN A 96 19.02 -5.45 -0.76
N ILE A 97 17.96 -4.87 -0.20
CA ILE A 97 17.92 -3.48 0.30
C ILE A 97 18.67 -3.36 1.63
N HIS A 98 18.52 -4.35 2.53
CA HIS A 98 19.25 -4.33 3.81
C HIS A 98 20.77 -4.44 3.65
N LYS A 99 21.28 -5.00 2.55
CA LYS A 99 22.72 -4.98 2.24
C LYS A 99 23.28 -3.57 2.03
N GLU A 100 22.43 -2.63 1.64
CA GLU A 100 22.78 -1.22 1.46
C GLU A 100 22.61 -0.41 2.78
N ASN A 101 22.27 -1.03 3.91
CA ASN A 101 21.90 -0.39 5.19
C ASN A 101 20.71 0.57 5.06
N VAL A 102 19.73 0.23 4.25
CA VAL A 102 18.53 1.02 3.95
C VAL A 102 17.31 0.23 4.41
N TYR A 103 16.31 0.94 4.96
CA TYR A 103 15.05 0.35 5.39
C TYR A 103 14.16 0.02 4.19
N LEU A 104 13.38 -1.06 4.36
CA LEU A 104 12.36 -1.49 3.40
C LEU A 104 10.97 -1.17 3.93
N SER A 105 10.19 -0.45 3.15
CA SER A 105 8.78 -0.23 3.41
C SER A 105 7.90 -0.66 2.23
N VAL A 106 6.62 -0.90 2.50
CA VAL A 106 5.66 -1.32 1.49
C VAL A 106 4.28 -0.72 1.72
N ASP A 107 3.64 -0.29 0.63
CA ASP A 107 2.25 0.14 0.64
C ASP A 107 1.31 -1.05 0.47
N VAL A 108 0.27 -1.09 1.30
CA VAL A 108 -0.77 -2.10 1.23
C VAL A 108 -2.16 -1.48 1.31
N PHE A 109 -3.16 -2.12 0.72
CA PHE A 109 -4.53 -1.67 0.90
C PHE A 109 -5.01 -1.77 2.35
N GLY A 110 -5.95 -0.90 2.74
CA GLY A 110 -6.60 -0.95 4.05
C GLY A 110 -7.22 -2.32 4.35
N GLU A 111 -7.77 -2.97 3.34
CA GLU A 111 -8.34 -4.33 3.40
C GLU A 111 -7.33 -5.40 3.83
N CYS A 112 -6.04 -5.20 3.54
CA CYS A 112 -4.97 -6.14 3.89
C CYS A 112 -4.92 -6.47 5.40
N SER A 113 -5.40 -5.57 6.27
CA SER A 113 -5.51 -5.81 7.72
C SER A 113 -6.64 -6.77 8.12
N GLY A 114 -7.40 -7.28 7.17
CA GLY A 114 -8.41 -8.30 7.38
C GLY A 114 -7.83 -9.64 7.86
N THR A 115 -8.72 -10.58 8.18
CA THR A 115 -8.35 -11.92 8.66
C THR A 115 -8.14 -12.95 7.53
N TYR A 116 -8.12 -12.50 6.29
CA TYR A 116 -8.06 -13.33 5.10
C TYR A 116 -7.00 -12.81 4.12
N VAL A 117 -6.55 -13.70 3.24
CA VAL A 117 -5.69 -13.35 2.12
C VAL A 117 -6.53 -12.66 1.05
N THR A 118 -6.13 -11.47 0.62
CA THR A 118 -6.85 -10.75 -0.44
C THR A 118 -6.68 -11.44 -1.80
N SER A 119 -7.65 -11.26 -2.70
CA SER A 119 -7.61 -11.86 -4.04
C SER A 119 -6.42 -11.38 -4.89
N TYR A 120 -5.84 -10.26 -4.54
CA TYR A 120 -4.66 -9.66 -5.18
C TYR A 120 -3.34 -9.97 -4.45
N GLY A 121 -3.37 -10.88 -3.46
CA GLY A 121 -2.18 -11.47 -2.84
C GLY A 121 -1.60 -10.72 -1.64
N GLN A 122 -2.26 -9.71 -1.11
CA GLN A 122 -1.80 -9.07 0.13
C GLN A 122 -2.37 -9.78 1.37
N TYR A 123 -1.49 -10.03 2.34
CA TYR A 123 -1.82 -10.62 3.63
C TYR A 123 -0.96 -9.98 4.72
N TRP A 124 -1.58 -9.26 5.64
CA TRP A 124 -0.88 -8.43 6.62
C TRP A 124 0.18 -9.15 7.43
N PRO A 125 -0.11 -10.31 8.08
CA PRO A 125 0.89 -10.98 8.90
C PRO A 125 2.13 -11.41 8.11
N ALA A 126 1.94 -11.89 6.87
CA ALA A 126 3.05 -12.31 6.02
C ALA A 126 3.94 -11.13 5.61
N ILE A 127 3.32 -10.00 5.25
CA ILE A 127 4.02 -8.80 4.80
C ILE A 127 4.74 -8.12 5.98
N SER A 128 4.00 -7.86 7.07
CA SER A 128 4.52 -7.13 8.23
C SER A 128 5.66 -7.88 8.96
N ASN A 129 5.77 -9.19 8.79
CA ASN A 129 6.86 -9.97 9.38
C ASN A 129 8.18 -9.90 8.57
N ILE A 130 8.20 -9.21 7.43
CA ILE A 130 9.36 -9.16 6.53
C ILE A 130 9.92 -7.74 6.41
N VAL A 131 9.04 -6.75 6.23
CA VAL A 131 9.44 -5.37 5.99
C VAL A 131 9.71 -4.61 7.30
N ASP A 132 10.45 -3.51 7.23
CA ASP A 132 10.68 -2.65 8.39
C ASP A 132 9.47 -1.76 8.68
N VAL A 133 8.78 -1.31 7.62
CA VAL A 133 7.61 -0.46 7.72
C VAL A 133 6.49 -0.96 6.81
N ILE A 134 5.29 -1.10 7.36
CA ILE A 134 4.07 -1.37 6.59
C ILE A 134 3.19 -0.13 6.57
N SER A 135 2.90 0.37 5.37
CA SER A 135 2.15 1.60 5.14
C SER A 135 0.80 1.28 4.50
N SER A 136 -0.21 1.06 5.31
CA SER A 136 -1.56 0.79 4.81
C SER A 136 -2.26 2.06 4.33
N MET A 137 -3.18 1.91 3.39
CA MET A 137 -3.94 2.97 2.72
C MET A 137 -5.45 2.91 3.07
N PRO A 138 -5.87 3.08 4.34
CA PRO A 138 -7.27 3.06 4.73
C PRO A 138 -7.93 4.43 4.49
N TYR A 139 -7.92 4.88 3.23
CA TYR A 139 -8.57 6.15 2.88
C TYR A 139 -10.06 6.10 3.18
N THR A 140 -10.57 7.14 3.79
CA THR A 140 -11.94 7.17 4.34
C THR A 140 -13.02 6.95 3.29
N ASP A 141 -12.79 7.36 2.05
CA ASP A 141 -13.69 7.16 0.90
C ASP A 141 -13.65 5.73 0.33
N HIS A 142 -12.73 4.88 0.79
CA HIS A 142 -12.69 3.46 0.43
C HIS A 142 -13.59 2.58 1.32
N PHE A 143 -14.09 3.09 2.47
CA PHE A 143 -14.97 2.35 3.40
C PHE A 143 -16.46 2.45 3.01
N GLY A 144 -16.75 2.37 1.74
CA GLY A 144 -18.10 2.43 1.22
C GLY A 144 -18.55 3.85 0.86
N ARG A 145 -19.68 3.91 0.16
CA ARG A 145 -20.23 5.15 -0.38
C ARG A 145 -21.21 5.80 0.58
N ASN A 146 -20.70 6.17 1.76
CA ASN A 146 -21.50 6.75 2.83
C ASN A 146 -20.87 8.06 3.31
N VAL A 147 -21.60 9.17 3.16
CA VAL A 147 -21.16 10.50 3.57
C VAL A 147 -20.86 10.58 5.08
N ASP A 148 -21.58 9.84 5.91
CA ASP A 148 -21.35 9.81 7.35
C ASP A 148 -20.01 9.16 7.68
N THR A 149 -19.64 8.09 6.98
CA THR A 149 -18.33 7.44 7.11
C THR A 149 -17.20 8.41 6.76
N TRP A 150 -17.38 9.19 5.72
CA TRP A 150 -16.36 10.15 5.27
C TRP A 150 -16.29 11.40 6.15
N SER A 151 -17.43 11.85 6.66
CA SER A 151 -17.52 12.99 7.56
C SER A 151 -16.91 12.69 8.91
N ASN A 152 -17.01 11.44 9.38
CA ASN A 152 -16.47 10.99 10.68
C ASN A 152 -15.11 10.30 10.50
N ALA A 153 -14.11 11.09 10.12
CA ALA A 153 -12.76 10.60 9.84
C ALA A 153 -12.12 9.88 11.04
N TYR A 154 -12.34 10.38 12.28
CA TYR A 154 -11.85 9.71 13.48
C TYR A 154 -12.41 8.31 13.62
N GLN A 155 -13.72 8.15 13.60
CA GLN A 155 -14.37 6.86 13.85
C GLN A 155 -14.01 5.83 12.76
N THR A 156 -14.00 6.27 11.50
CA THR A 156 -13.67 5.41 10.35
C THR A 156 -12.27 4.86 10.47
N VAL A 157 -11.28 5.72 10.68
CA VAL A 157 -9.88 5.32 10.81
C VAL A 157 -9.64 4.54 12.10
N ASN A 158 -10.29 4.93 13.23
CA ASN A 158 -10.14 4.21 14.50
C ASN A 158 -10.69 2.77 14.44
N ASN A 159 -11.81 2.56 13.76
CA ASN A 159 -12.36 1.21 13.58
C ASN A 159 -11.41 0.32 12.79
N TRP A 160 -10.87 0.84 11.69
CA TRP A 160 -9.86 0.15 10.91
C TRP A 160 -8.57 -0.11 11.71
N ALA A 161 -8.05 0.92 12.38
CA ALA A 161 -6.79 0.87 13.10
C ALA A 161 -6.78 -0.14 14.24
N LYS A 162 -7.91 -0.32 14.93
CA LYS A 162 -8.06 -1.38 15.93
C LYS A 162 -7.86 -2.77 15.34
N GLY A 163 -8.45 -3.04 14.18
CA GLY A 163 -8.24 -4.31 13.46
C GLY A 163 -6.78 -4.53 13.08
N ALA A 164 -6.14 -3.51 12.52
CA ALA A 164 -4.72 -3.56 12.16
C ALA A 164 -3.82 -3.76 13.39
N ALA A 165 -4.12 -3.09 14.51
CA ALA A 165 -3.39 -3.27 15.77
C ALA A 165 -3.51 -4.69 16.33
N GLU A 166 -4.67 -5.33 16.21
CA GLU A 166 -4.83 -6.74 16.58
C GLU A 166 -4.00 -7.65 15.67
N ARG A 167 -3.95 -7.38 14.34
CA ARG A 167 -3.08 -8.14 13.43
C ARG A 167 -1.60 -8.02 13.81
N GLN A 168 -1.14 -6.82 14.19
CA GLN A 168 0.24 -6.60 14.63
C GLN A 168 0.63 -7.46 15.84
N LYS A 169 -0.29 -7.71 16.77
CA LYS A 169 -0.03 -8.54 17.96
C LYS A 169 0.20 -10.03 17.64
N GLU A 170 -0.27 -10.49 16.48
CA GLU A 170 -0.13 -11.88 16.05
C GLU A 170 1.25 -12.18 15.43
N ILE A 171 2.06 -11.14 15.21
CA ILE A 171 3.31 -11.22 14.45
C ILE A 171 4.50 -11.18 15.42
N PRO A 172 5.43 -12.15 15.35
CA PRO A 172 6.59 -12.19 16.24
C PRO A 172 7.51 -10.96 16.11
N THR A 173 7.72 -10.47 14.88
CA THR A 173 8.56 -9.31 14.57
C THR A 173 7.78 -8.34 13.68
N PRO A 174 6.77 -7.63 14.23
CA PRO A 174 5.92 -6.79 13.42
C PRO A 174 6.67 -5.55 12.92
N ALA A 175 6.45 -5.20 11.65
CA ALA A 175 6.89 -3.95 11.06
C ALA A 175 6.31 -2.74 11.80
N VAL A 176 6.96 -1.60 11.70
CA VAL A 176 6.38 -0.33 12.13
C VAL A 176 5.20 0.01 11.23
N ALA A 177 4.00 0.17 11.80
CA ALA A 177 2.82 0.58 11.03
C ALA A 177 2.79 2.10 10.88
N ARG A 178 3.11 2.60 9.69
CA ARG A 178 3.08 4.02 9.31
C ARG A 178 2.03 4.22 8.22
N THR A 179 0.85 4.64 8.64
CA THR A 179 -0.38 4.59 7.83
C THR A 179 -0.56 5.81 6.94
N TRP A 180 -0.95 5.61 5.70
CA TRP A 180 -1.44 6.67 4.83
C TRP A 180 -2.81 7.17 5.28
N ILE A 181 -3.00 8.48 5.34
CA ILE A 181 -4.29 9.10 5.68
C ILE A 181 -4.77 10.02 4.57
N THR A 182 -6.08 10.22 4.49
CA THR A 182 -6.74 11.06 3.49
C THR A 182 -6.40 12.54 3.74
N ALA A 183 -5.80 13.22 2.75
CA ALA A 183 -5.52 14.65 2.76
C ALA A 183 -6.08 15.37 1.53
N TYR A 184 -7.19 14.88 1.00
CA TYR A 184 -7.93 15.47 -0.12
C TYR A 184 -9.41 15.55 0.23
N ASP A 185 -10.11 16.52 -0.39
CA ASP A 185 -11.56 16.62 -0.29
C ASP A 185 -12.21 15.57 -1.19
N THR A 186 -13.33 14.99 -0.75
CA THR A 186 -13.95 13.90 -1.50
C THR A 186 -14.58 14.44 -2.79
N PRO A 187 -14.01 14.13 -3.97
CA PRO A 187 -14.43 14.79 -5.21
C PRO A 187 -15.71 14.20 -5.82
N TYR A 188 -16.14 13.03 -5.36
CA TYR A 188 -17.17 12.23 -6.02
C TYR A 188 -18.55 12.32 -5.38
N TRP A 189 -18.74 13.19 -4.38
CA TRP A 189 -19.98 13.26 -3.61
C TRP A 189 -20.51 14.67 -3.46
N ASN A 190 -21.82 14.73 -3.48
CA ASN A 190 -22.55 15.95 -3.16
C ASN A 190 -23.39 15.70 -1.87
N PRO A 191 -23.11 16.42 -0.77
CA PRO A 191 -22.07 17.45 -0.64
C PRO A 191 -20.64 16.88 -0.54
N THR A 192 -19.67 17.64 -1.04
CA THR A 192 -18.23 17.34 -0.85
C THR A 192 -17.89 17.36 0.63
N VAL A 193 -17.16 16.36 1.10
CA VAL A 193 -16.60 16.36 2.46
C VAL A 193 -15.20 16.97 2.43
N THR A 194 -15.05 18.11 3.12
CA THR A 194 -13.75 18.81 3.22
C THR A 194 -12.89 18.19 4.30
N TYR A 195 -11.65 17.88 3.94
CA TYR A 195 -10.61 17.38 4.85
C TYR A 195 -9.72 18.53 5.29
N ASP A 196 -10.14 19.24 6.32
CA ASP A 196 -9.39 20.31 6.98
C ASP A 196 -8.36 19.77 7.98
N ALA A 197 -7.63 20.67 8.64
CA ALA A 197 -6.65 20.31 9.65
C ALA A 197 -7.24 19.49 10.82
N THR A 198 -8.52 19.68 11.14
CA THR A 198 -9.20 18.93 12.19
C THR A 198 -9.35 17.47 11.78
N LYS A 199 -9.83 17.19 10.55
CA LYS A 199 -9.98 15.82 10.04
C LYS A 199 -8.62 15.12 9.85
N ILE A 200 -7.56 15.83 9.51
CA ILE A 200 -6.21 15.26 9.51
C ILE A 200 -5.79 14.87 10.93
N SER A 201 -5.96 15.78 11.90
CA SER A 201 -5.69 15.50 13.32
C SER A 201 -6.52 14.34 13.87
N ASP A 202 -7.78 14.24 13.46
CA ASP A 202 -8.69 13.17 13.86
C ASP A 202 -8.22 11.81 13.38
N GLN A 203 -7.75 11.71 12.14
CA GLN A 203 -7.18 10.48 11.60
C GLN A 203 -5.90 10.08 12.34
N ALA A 204 -4.96 11.02 12.52
CA ALA A 204 -3.70 10.77 13.23
C ALA A 204 -3.95 10.32 14.69
N ARG A 205 -4.86 11.02 15.41
CA ARG A 205 -5.26 10.65 16.77
C ARG A 205 -5.95 9.27 16.82
N ALA A 206 -6.74 8.93 15.82
CA ALA A 206 -7.38 7.62 15.72
C ALA A 206 -6.35 6.49 15.62
N LEU A 207 -5.30 6.66 14.82
CA LEU A 207 -4.18 5.71 14.71
C LEU A 207 -3.48 5.53 16.06
N SER A 208 -3.08 6.64 16.69
CA SER A 208 -2.37 6.62 17.97
C SER A 208 -3.20 5.98 19.08
N ASN A 209 -4.50 6.32 19.19
CA ASN A 209 -5.40 5.77 20.19
C ASN A 209 -5.66 4.25 20.00
N ALA A 210 -5.55 3.76 18.77
CA ALA A 210 -5.62 2.34 18.48
C ALA A 210 -4.29 1.59 18.72
N GLY A 211 -3.20 2.31 19.03
CA GLY A 211 -1.89 1.72 19.30
C GLY A 211 -0.95 1.66 18.10
N LEU A 212 -1.33 2.20 16.94
CA LEU A 212 -0.47 2.32 15.77
C LEU A 212 0.34 3.63 15.88
N LYS A 213 1.54 3.53 16.45
CA LYS A 213 2.38 4.69 16.81
C LYS A 213 3.56 4.93 15.85
N GLY A 214 3.56 4.33 14.68
CA GLY A 214 4.61 4.48 13.67
C GLY A 214 4.55 5.79 12.87
N GLY A 215 3.67 6.71 13.26
CA GLY A 215 3.42 7.93 12.52
C GLY A 215 2.39 7.73 11.38
N PHE A 216 2.34 8.72 10.49
CA PHE A 216 1.44 8.71 9.34
C PHE A 216 2.05 9.40 8.13
N ILE A 217 1.52 9.09 6.96
CA ILE A 217 1.80 9.76 5.70
C ILE A 217 0.46 10.31 5.17
N THR A 218 0.49 11.42 4.47
CA THR A 218 -0.72 12.02 3.89
C THR A 218 -0.77 11.79 2.39
N TRP A 219 -1.94 11.38 1.89
CA TRP A 219 -2.18 11.25 0.45
C TRP A 219 -3.01 12.41 -0.09
N ASN A 220 -2.46 13.07 -1.10
CA ASN A 220 -3.14 14.04 -1.94
C ASN A 220 -2.63 13.87 -3.38
N SER A 221 -3.44 13.27 -4.24
CA SER A 221 -3.05 12.90 -5.62
C SER A 221 -2.61 14.09 -6.48
N SER A 222 -3.09 15.29 -6.18
CA SER A 222 -2.73 16.51 -6.91
C SER A 222 -1.47 17.19 -6.37
N SER A 223 -0.91 16.70 -5.25
CA SER A 223 0.20 17.34 -4.53
C SER A 223 -0.01 18.84 -4.31
N ASN A 224 -1.25 19.23 -4.01
CA ASN A 224 -1.71 20.62 -3.99
C ASN A 224 -1.14 21.37 -2.78
N ILE A 225 -0.18 22.26 -3.03
CA ILE A 225 0.46 23.06 -1.98
C ILE A 225 -0.52 23.94 -1.20
N ASN A 226 -1.59 24.43 -1.82
CA ASN A 226 -2.61 25.21 -1.11
C ASN A 226 -3.35 24.35 -0.10
N LYS A 227 -3.64 23.09 -0.46
CA LYS A 227 -4.24 22.12 0.48
C LYS A 227 -3.32 21.86 1.65
N TYR A 228 -2.05 21.61 1.41
CA TYR A 228 -1.06 21.43 2.49
C TYR A 228 -0.91 22.66 3.38
N ASN A 229 -0.95 23.88 2.82
CA ASN A 229 -0.96 25.11 3.61
C ASN A 229 -2.20 25.24 4.50
N GLN A 230 -3.36 24.77 4.07
CA GLN A 230 -4.58 24.77 4.87
C GLN A 230 -4.54 23.78 6.04
N ILE A 231 -3.88 22.63 5.86
CA ILE A 231 -3.85 21.55 6.86
C ILE A 231 -2.56 21.52 7.69
N LYS A 232 -1.59 22.42 7.44
CA LYS A 232 -0.25 22.40 8.06
C LYS A 232 -0.26 22.38 9.59
N SER A 233 -1.26 22.97 10.23
CA SER A 233 -1.38 22.99 11.70
C SER A 233 -1.64 21.60 12.30
N ALA A 234 -2.05 20.63 11.50
CA ALA A 234 -2.17 19.26 11.96
C ALA A 234 -0.82 18.56 12.13
N PHE A 235 0.21 18.95 11.38
CA PHE A 235 1.52 18.30 11.40
C PHE A 235 2.43 18.72 12.57
N SER A 236 2.06 19.76 13.30
CA SER A 236 2.82 20.28 14.46
C SER A 236 2.28 19.80 15.81
N LYS A 237 1.39 18.82 15.82
CA LYS A 237 0.77 18.27 17.02
C LYS A 237 1.40 16.93 17.39
N ASP A 238 1.47 16.66 18.69
CA ASP A 238 1.76 15.33 19.21
C ASP A 238 0.46 14.50 19.23
N TYR A 239 0.56 13.25 18.78
CA TYR A 239 -0.58 12.32 18.69
C TYR A 239 -0.33 11.04 19.46
#